data_35c3cb622c64679e8a1d05f57e9a8457
#
_entry.id   35c3cb622c64679e8a1d05f57e9a8457
#
_cell.length_a   1.000
_cell.length_b   1.000
_cell.length_c   1.000
_cell.angle_alpha   90.00
_cell.angle_beta   90.00
_cell.angle_gamma   90.00
#
_symmetry.space_group_name_H-M   'P 1'
#
loop_
_entity.id
_entity.type
_entity.pdbx_description
1 polymer ?
#
loop_
_entity_poly.entity_id
_entity_poly.type
_entity_poly.pdbx_seq_one_letter_code
_entity_poly.pdbx_strand_id
1 'polypeptide(L)'
;MIALDEGAAVPRDPRGFAGLVFMGGPMSVNDELPWIAPALELVREAVRKDVPVLGHCLGGQLMSKAFGGTVRRNAVKEIGWGEVRVADNAVAREWLGELQAFRSFHWHGETFSIPPGATRLLESAHCANQGFALGVHLGLQCHVEMTEDLVKAWVRDGEAEIKASESPGVQKPQEIEKDLARHLEALHEIANRLYDKWTSNLSRGS
;
A
#
# COMPACT_ATOMS: atom_id res chain seq x y z
N MET A 1 -18.03 -1.43 -0.53
CA MET A 1 -16.97 -0.77 0.26
C MET A 1 -17.47 -0.62 1.69
N ILE A 2 -16.58 -0.78 2.70
CA ILE A 2 -16.90 -0.66 4.13
C ILE A 2 -16.02 0.46 4.67
N ALA A 3 -16.61 1.59 5.08
CA ALA A 3 -15.90 2.78 5.57
C ALA A 3 -15.69 2.65 7.09
N LEU A 4 -14.56 2.04 7.50
CA LEU A 4 -14.24 1.77 8.89
C LEU A 4 -13.98 3.05 9.69
N ASP A 5 -13.39 4.04 9.04
CA ASP A 5 -13.11 5.38 9.57
C ASP A 5 -14.38 6.20 9.82
N GLU A 6 -15.47 5.89 9.13
CA GLU A 6 -16.81 6.48 9.34
C GLU A 6 -17.67 5.68 10.35
N GLY A 7 -17.09 4.69 11.02
CA GLY A 7 -17.76 3.91 12.06
C GLY A 7 -18.50 2.67 11.59
N ALA A 8 -18.29 2.24 10.33
CA ALA A 8 -18.83 0.95 9.89
C ALA A 8 -18.19 -0.21 10.66
N ALA A 9 -18.98 -1.25 10.95
CA ALA A 9 -18.48 -2.40 11.68
C ALA A 9 -17.50 -3.23 10.84
N VAL A 10 -16.38 -3.61 11.43
CA VAL A 10 -15.42 -4.54 10.81
C VAL A 10 -16.07 -5.93 10.70
N PRO A 11 -16.09 -6.57 9.52
CA PRO A 11 -16.56 -7.94 9.36
C PRO A 11 -15.80 -8.91 10.28
N ARG A 12 -16.50 -9.85 10.89
CA ARG A 12 -15.87 -10.85 11.78
C ARG A 12 -15.35 -12.08 11.03
N ASP A 13 -15.92 -12.39 9.88
CA ASP A 13 -15.58 -13.58 9.10
C ASP A 13 -15.20 -13.17 7.67
N PRO A 14 -13.94 -13.42 7.24
CA PRO A 14 -13.49 -13.11 5.90
C PRO A 14 -14.07 -14.04 4.81
N ARG A 15 -14.60 -15.20 5.17
CA ARG A 15 -15.10 -16.20 4.19
C ARG A 15 -16.29 -15.73 3.35
N GLY A 16 -16.95 -14.64 3.75
CA GLY A 16 -17.99 -14.00 2.94
C GLY A 16 -17.43 -13.19 1.76
N PHE A 17 -16.11 -13.14 1.58
CA PHE A 17 -15.44 -12.34 0.57
C PHE A 17 -14.47 -13.21 -0.24
N ALA A 18 -14.38 -12.97 -1.56
CA ALA A 18 -13.37 -13.62 -2.41
C ALA A 18 -11.94 -13.15 -2.08
N GLY A 19 -11.80 -11.95 -1.56
CA GLY A 19 -10.56 -11.31 -1.10
C GLY A 19 -10.86 -10.01 -0.37
N LEU A 20 -9.87 -9.48 0.36
CA LEU A 20 -10.00 -8.23 1.11
C LEU A 20 -8.99 -7.22 0.60
N VAL A 21 -9.43 -5.98 0.38
CA VAL A 21 -8.56 -4.85 0.04
C VAL A 21 -8.67 -3.80 1.13
N PHE A 22 -7.53 -3.45 1.72
CA PHE A 22 -7.40 -2.35 2.68
C PHE A 22 -6.72 -1.17 1.99
N MET A 23 -7.41 -0.04 1.98
CA MET A 23 -6.92 1.17 1.32
C MET A 23 -6.06 2.03 2.26
N GLY A 24 -5.46 3.08 1.72
CA GLY A 24 -4.76 4.12 2.46
C GLY A 24 -5.69 4.98 3.31
N GLY A 25 -5.11 5.72 4.24
CA GLY A 25 -5.82 6.67 5.10
C GLY A 25 -4.83 7.57 5.84
N PRO A 26 -5.29 8.72 6.37
CA PRO A 26 -4.43 9.70 7.05
C PRO A 26 -4.02 9.32 8.47
N MET A 27 -4.66 8.29 9.05
CA MET A 27 -4.39 7.84 10.42
C MET A 27 -3.18 6.91 10.49
N SER A 28 -2.61 6.76 11.68
CA SER A 28 -1.61 5.72 11.97
C SER A 28 -2.26 4.42 12.41
N VAL A 29 -1.69 3.28 12.00
CA VAL A 29 -2.08 1.97 12.54
C VAL A 29 -1.74 1.84 14.04
N ASN A 30 -1.01 2.79 14.61
CA ASN A 30 -0.67 2.86 16.02
C ASN A 30 -1.62 3.76 16.82
N ASP A 31 -2.58 4.42 16.17
CA ASP A 31 -3.59 5.22 16.85
C ASP A 31 -4.57 4.33 17.64
N GLU A 32 -5.15 4.88 18.71
CA GLU A 32 -6.16 4.21 19.53
C GLU A 32 -7.57 4.35 18.91
N LEU A 33 -7.71 3.93 17.64
CA LEU A 33 -8.99 3.94 16.95
C LEU A 33 -9.72 2.59 17.11
N PRO A 34 -11.03 2.60 17.39
CA PRO A 34 -11.77 1.38 17.78
C PRO A 34 -11.82 0.30 16.71
N TRP A 35 -11.63 0.65 15.42
CA TRP A 35 -11.66 -0.29 14.31
C TRP A 35 -10.31 -0.95 14.03
N ILE A 36 -9.17 -0.41 14.50
CA ILE A 36 -7.83 -0.93 14.18
C ILE A 36 -7.64 -2.35 14.71
N ALA A 37 -7.91 -2.59 15.99
CA ALA A 37 -7.73 -3.93 16.57
C ALA A 37 -8.64 -4.98 15.90
N PRO A 38 -9.93 -4.74 15.64
CA PRO A 38 -10.77 -5.63 14.84
C PRO A 38 -10.27 -5.83 13.40
N ALA A 39 -9.75 -4.79 12.74
CA ALA A 39 -9.20 -4.91 11.37
C ALA A 39 -7.93 -5.79 11.34
N LEU A 40 -7.04 -5.65 12.32
CA LEU A 40 -5.87 -6.53 12.45
C LEU A 40 -6.28 -8.00 12.64
N GLU A 41 -7.33 -8.26 13.41
CA GLU A 41 -7.84 -9.63 13.59
C GLU A 41 -8.49 -10.16 12.31
N LEU A 42 -9.26 -9.34 11.59
CA LEU A 42 -9.82 -9.72 10.29
C LEU A 42 -8.72 -10.11 9.30
N VAL A 43 -7.61 -9.37 9.25
CA VAL A 43 -6.45 -9.69 8.40
C VAL A 43 -5.83 -11.03 8.81
N ARG A 44 -5.64 -11.30 10.10
CA ARG A 44 -5.12 -12.59 10.59
C ARG A 44 -6.05 -13.75 10.23
N GLU A 45 -7.36 -13.56 10.42
CA GLU A 45 -8.37 -14.56 10.05
C GLU A 45 -8.39 -14.81 8.54
N ALA A 46 -8.24 -13.78 7.72
CA ALA A 46 -8.19 -13.92 6.27
C ALA A 46 -7.03 -14.84 5.85
N VAL A 47 -5.83 -14.63 6.41
CA VAL A 47 -4.67 -15.49 6.13
C VAL A 47 -4.89 -16.93 6.63
N ARG A 48 -5.43 -17.12 7.84
CA ARG A 48 -5.73 -18.47 8.36
C ARG A 48 -6.76 -19.23 7.52
N LYS A 49 -7.58 -18.53 6.76
CA LYS A 49 -8.67 -19.09 5.94
C LYS A 49 -8.39 -18.98 4.43
N ASP A 50 -7.14 -18.73 4.05
CA ASP A 50 -6.69 -18.60 2.66
C ASP A 50 -7.50 -17.58 1.84
N VAL A 51 -8.01 -16.52 2.48
CA VAL A 51 -8.66 -15.39 1.81
C VAL A 51 -7.59 -14.36 1.45
N PRO A 52 -7.32 -14.08 0.16
CA PRO A 52 -6.28 -13.16 -0.25
C PRO A 52 -6.51 -11.74 0.28
N VAL A 53 -5.43 -11.10 0.75
CA VAL A 53 -5.45 -9.72 1.27
C VAL A 53 -4.50 -8.85 0.45
N LEU A 54 -4.98 -7.68 0.07
CA LEU A 54 -4.20 -6.61 -0.55
C LEU A 54 -4.28 -5.36 0.35
N GLY A 55 -3.15 -4.70 0.59
CA GLY A 55 -3.12 -3.47 1.38
C GLY A 55 -2.32 -2.37 0.69
N HIS A 56 -2.90 -1.16 0.59
CA HIS A 56 -2.24 0.04 0.13
C HIS A 56 -1.95 0.99 1.31
N CYS A 57 -0.72 1.48 1.43
CA CYS A 57 -0.26 2.44 2.43
C CYS A 57 -0.65 2.00 3.85
N LEU A 58 -1.63 2.65 4.49
CA LEU A 58 -2.18 2.22 5.78
C LEU A 58 -2.61 0.74 5.76
N GLY A 59 -3.21 0.27 4.67
CA GLY A 59 -3.58 -1.14 4.49
C GLY A 59 -2.37 -2.07 4.52
N GLY A 60 -1.26 -1.71 3.87
CA GLY A 60 0.00 -2.45 3.94
C GLY A 60 0.60 -2.45 5.35
N GLN A 61 0.47 -1.34 6.08
CA GLN A 61 0.89 -1.21 7.47
C GLN A 61 0.03 -2.08 8.41
N LEU A 62 -1.30 -2.10 8.22
CA LEU A 62 -2.21 -3.01 8.93
C LEU A 62 -1.81 -4.47 8.72
N MET A 63 -1.53 -4.86 7.48
CA MET A 63 -1.08 -6.22 7.17
C MET A 63 0.25 -6.55 7.85
N SER A 64 1.25 -5.67 7.76
CA SER A 64 2.54 -5.89 8.43
C SER A 64 2.35 -6.09 9.93
N LYS A 65 1.60 -5.20 10.59
CA LYS A 65 1.34 -5.28 12.05
C LYS A 65 0.53 -6.53 12.42
N ALA A 66 -0.45 -6.94 11.61
CA ALA A 66 -1.22 -8.15 11.82
C ALA A 66 -0.36 -9.41 11.78
N PHE A 67 0.68 -9.43 10.95
CA PHE A 67 1.63 -10.55 10.78
C PHE A 67 2.85 -10.48 11.70
N GLY A 68 2.85 -9.61 12.70
CA GLY A 68 3.93 -9.50 13.68
C GLY A 68 5.06 -8.55 13.31
N GLY A 69 4.89 -7.76 12.26
CA GLY A 69 5.77 -6.63 11.94
C GLY A 69 5.47 -5.40 12.80
N THR A 70 6.23 -4.35 12.58
CA THR A 70 6.12 -3.06 13.27
C THR A 70 5.89 -1.93 12.28
N VAL A 71 5.20 -0.88 12.72
CA VAL A 71 5.03 0.37 11.97
C VAL A 71 5.63 1.50 12.78
N ARG A 72 6.42 2.35 12.12
CA ARG A 72 7.14 3.46 12.74
C ARG A 72 7.31 4.62 11.77
N ARG A 73 7.68 5.78 12.27
CA ARG A 73 8.08 6.90 11.41
C ARG A 73 9.21 6.49 10.46
N ASN A 74 9.06 6.83 9.20
CA ASN A 74 10.15 6.77 8.23
C ASN A 74 11.11 7.95 8.43
N ALA A 75 12.39 7.76 8.12
CA ALA A 75 13.39 8.81 8.27
C ALA A 75 13.11 10.01 7.34
N VAL A 76 12.56 9.75 6.18
CA VAL A 76 12.22 10.74 5.16
C VAL A 76 10.75 10.57 4.78
N LYS A 77 9.93 11.64 4.93
CA LYS A 77 8.56 11.65 4.39
C LYS A 77 8.64 11.67 2.87
N GLU A 78 7.84 10.86 2.19
CA GLU A 78 7.73 10.82 0.74
C GLU A 78 6.33 11.28 0.32
N ILE A 79 6.26 12.34 -0.52
CA ILE A 79 5.03 12.82 -1.17
C ILE A 79 5.35 13.14 -2.63
N GLY A 80 4.59 12.54 -3.54
CA GLY A 80 4.73 12.72 -4.97
C GLY A 80 5.29 11.48 -5.67
N TRP A 81 5.92 11.68 -6.81
CA TRP A 81 6.42 10.63 -7.70
C TRP A 81 7.87 10.25 -7.36
N GLY A 82 8.10 9.01 -6.99
CA GLY A 82 9.42 8.47 -6.68
C GLY A 82 9.73 7.18 -7.43
N GLU A 83 11.00 6.92 -7.63
CA GLU A 83 11.46 5.63 -8.17
C GLU A 83 11.38 4.56 -7.08
N VAL A 84 10.78 3.43 -7.45
CA VAL A 84 10.73 2.21 -6.64
C VAL A 84 11.54 1.14 -7.37
N ARG A 85 12.47 0.51 -6.65
CA ARG A 85 13.28 -0.60 -7.16
C ARG A 85 12.67 -1.93 -6.75
N VAL A 86 12.69 -2.87 -7.67
CA VAL A 86 12.26 -4.25 -7.43
C VAL A 86 13.41 -5.01 -6.78
N ALA A 87 13.12 -5.73 -5.71
CA ALA A 87 14.12 -6.55 -5.01
C ALA A 87 14.54 -7.75 -5.88
N ASP A 88 15.84 -8.03 -5.91
CA ASP A 88 16.36 -9.17 -6.66
C ASP A 88 16.14 -10.50 -5.89
N ASN A 89 14.93 -11.04 -6.01
CA ASN A 89 14.58 -12.34 -5.45
C ASN A 89 13.47 -13.03 -6.28
N ALA A 90 13.29 -14.33 -6.08
CA ALA A 90 12.36 -15.14 -6.85
C ALA A 90 10.90 -14.66 -6.69
N VAL A 91 10.49 -14.30 -5.47
CA VAL A 91 9.12 -13.85 -5.19
C VAL A 91 8.82 -12.53 -5.89
N ALA A 92 9.77 -11.58 -5.90
CA ALA A 92 9.60 -10.32 -6.62
C ALA A 92 9.45 -10.57 -8.14
N ARG A 93 10.21 -11.51 -8.70
CA ARG A 93 10.06 -11.91 -10.11
C ARG A 93 8.70 -12.55 -10.40
N GLU A 94 8.13 -13.30 -9.48
CA GLU A 94 6.77 -13.86 -9.64
C GLU A 94 5.69 -12.78 -9.71
N TRP A 95 5.86 -11.67 -8.98
CA TRP A 95 4.89 -10.57 -8.92
C TRP A 95 5.09 -9.53 -10.03
N LEU A 96 6.34 -9.26 -10.42
CA LEU A 96 6.71 -8.14 -11.26
C LEU A 96 7.47 -8.52 -12.53
N GLY A 97 7.79 -9.82 -12.71
CA GLY A 97 8.59 -10.29 -13.84
C GLY A 97 10.02 -9.78 -13.78
N GLU A 98 10.59 -9.45 -14.93
CA GLU A 98 11.97 -8.96 -15.05
C GLU A 98 12.11 -7.44 -14.83
N LEU A 99 11.07 -6.79 -14.29
CA LEU A 99 11.08 -5.37 -13.99
C LEU A 99 12.13 -5.08 -12.90
N GLN A 100 12.99 -4.06 -13.14
CA GLN A 100 14.03 -3.68 -12.19
C GLN A 100 13.61 -2.48 -11.33
N ALA A 101 12.87 -1.54 -11.93
CA ALA A 101 12.40 -0.33 -11.28
C ALA A 101 11.19 0.24 -12.03
N PHE A 102 10.40 1.02 -11.32
CA PHE A 102 9.30 1.81 -11.89
C PHE A 102 9.07 3.06 -11.06
N ARG A 103 8.31 4.01 -11.59
CA ARG A 103 7.91 5.20 -10.83
C ARG A 103 6.55 4.96 -10.19
N SER A 104 6.46 5.15 -8.87
CA SER A 104 5.22 5.04 -8.09
C SER A 104 4.86 6.37 -7.44
N PHE A 105 3.62 6.47 -6.98
CA PHE A 105 3.16 7.59 -6.18
C PHE A 105 3.34 7.29 -4.70
N HIS A 106 3.73 8.31 -3.92
CA HIS A 106 3.96 8.21 -2.48
C HIS A 106 3.19 9.28 -1.75
N TRP A 107 2.64 8.93 -0.60
CA TRP A 107 2.12 9.88 0.39
C TRP A 107 2.18 9.24 1.76
N HIS A 108 3.36 9.22 2.35
CA HIS A 108 3.55 8.58 3.65
C HIS A 108 4.71 9.18 4.46
N GLY A 109 4.52 9.23 5.77
CA GLY A 109 5.56 9.58 6.76
C GLY A 109 5.90 8.43 7.69
N GLU A 110 5.17 7.32 7.61
CA GLU A 110 5.44 6.07 8.33
C GLU A 110 5.81 4.96 7.37
N THR A 111 6.45 3.92 7.90
CA THR A 111 6.82 2.71 7.16
C THR A 111 6.65 1.48 8.03
N PHE A 112 6.49 0.33 7.40
CA PHE A 112 6.42 -0.96 8.06
C PHE A 112 7.74 -1.72 8.00
N SER A 113 7.96 -2.65 8.93
CA SER A 113 8.95 -3.71 8.76
C SER A 113 8.38 -4.84 7.89
N ILE A 114 9.25 -5.59 7.20
CA ILE A 114 8.82 -6.84 6.55
C ILE A 114 8.44 -7.83 7.64
N PRO A 115 7.19 -8.31 7.68
CA PRO A 115 6.76 -9.22 8.74
C PRO A 115 7.40 -10.61 8.60
N PRO A 116 7.46 -11.40 9.69
CA PRO A 116 7.98 -12.77 9.64
C PRO A 116 7.32 -13.62 8.55
N GLY A 117 8.13 -14.32 7.78
CA GLY A 117 7.68 -15.19 6.68
C GLY A 117 7.35 -14.47 5.37
N ALA A 118 7.31 -13.13 5.37
CA ALA A 118 7.10 -12.35 4.15
C ALA A 118 8.43 -12.06 3.43
N THR A 119 8.32 -11.81 2.14
CA THR A 119 9.45 -11.43 1.28
C THR A 119 9.29 -9.99 0.81
N ARG A 120 10.34 -9.16 0.97
CA ARG A 120 10.36 -7.81 0.43
C ARG A 120 10.34 -7.85 -1.10
N LEU A 121 9.45 -7.07 -1.69
CA LEU A 121 9.33 -6.91 -3.14
C LEU A 121 9.92 -5.60 -3.64
N LEU A 122 9.74 -4.52 -2.87
CA LEU A 122 9.96 -3.15 -3.32
C LEU A 122 10.69 -2.33 -2.26
N GLU A 123 11.54 -1.41 -2.73
CA GLU A 123 12.21 -0.39 -1.93
C GLU A 123 12.34 0.93 -2.70
N SER A 124 12.51 2.06 -2.03
CA SER A 124 12.87 3.35 -2.62
C SER A 124 14.14 3.91 -2.00
N ALA A 125 14.64 5.01 -2.53
CA ALA A 125 15.81 5.70 -1.97
C ALA A 125 15.60 6.16 -0.53
N HIS A 126 14.35 6.43 -0.14
CA HIS A 126 14.00 6.97 1.17
C HIS A 126 13.26 5.98 2.07
N CYS A 127 12.79 4.87 1.54
CA CYS A 127 12.07 3.84 2.30
C CYS A 127 12.49 2.45 1.86
N ALA A 128 13.10 1.70 2.77
CA ALA A 128 13.60 0.35 2.50
C ALA A 128 12.48 -0.68 2.26
N ASN A 129 11.25 -0.38 2.65
CA ASN A 129 10.13 -1.32 2.59
C ASN A 129 8.92 -0.67 1.91
N GLN A 130 8.92 -0.66 0.58
CA GLN A 130 7.81 -0.15 -0.25
C GLN A 130 6.80 -1.23 -0.63
N GLY A 131 7.13 -2.50 -0.43
CA GLY A 131 6.21 -3.60 -0.68
C GLY A 131 6.75 -4.94 -0.21
N PHE A 132 5.83 -5.83 0.17
CA PHE A 132 6.11 -7.22 0.53
C PHE A 132 5.00 -8.15 0.05
N ALA A 133 5.35 -9.43 -0.12
CA ALA A 133 4.39 -10.50 -0.30
C ALA A 133 4.53 -11.55 0.83
N LEU A 134 3.40 -12.12 1.24
CA LEU A 134 3.31 -13.28 2.11
C LEU A 134 2.37 -14.29 1.44
N GLY A 135 2.93 -15.26 0.70
CA GLY A 135 2.14 -16.14 -0.17
C GLY A 135 1.36 -15.32 -1.21
N VAL A 136 0.04 -15.42 -1.17
CA VAL A 136 -0.90 -14.72 -2.07
C VAL A 136 -1.27 -13.30 -1.60
N HIS A 137 -0.79 -12.89 -0.43
CA HIS A 137 -1.11 -11.60 0.17
C HIS A 137 -0.06 -10.56 -0.24
N LEU A 138 -0.51 -9.35 -0.58
CA LEU A 138 0.34 -8.25 -1.07
C LEU A 138 0.14 -6.99 -0.21
N GLY A 139 1.20 -6.51 0.43
CA GLY A 139 1.22 -5.24 1.16
C GLY A 139 2.12 -4.22 0.47
N LEU A 140 1.59 -3.04 0.17
CA LEU A 140 2.29 -1.94 -0.48
C LEU A 140 2.31 -0.72 0.44
N GLN A 141 3.44 -0.01 0.51
CA GLN A 141 3.55 1.32 1.12
C GLN A 141 3.30 2.40 0.09
N CYS A 142 3.82 2.22 -1.11
CA CYS A 142 3.56 3.10 -2.25
C CYS A 142 2.16 2.88 -2.82
N HIS A 143 1.71 3.84 -3.62
CA HIS A 143 0.40 3.85 -4.25
C HIS A 143 0.51 3.54 -5.73
N VAL A 144 -0.08 2.45 -6.17
CA VAL A 144 -0.17 2.07 -7.58
C VAL A 144 -1.59 2.24 -8.15
N GLU A 145 -2.56 2.51 -7.27
CA GLU A 145 -4.00 2.66 -7.58
C GLU A 145 -4.41 4.07 -8.02
N MET A 146 -3.47 4.99 -8.12
CA MET A 146 -3.76 6.41 -8.34
C MET A 146 -4.44 6.68 -9.68
N THR A 147 -5.36 7.64 -9.67
CA THR A 147 -5.98 8.24 -10.84
C THR A 147 -5.66 9.74 -10.91
N GLU A 148 -5.89 10.38 -12.04
CA GLU A 148 -5.65 11.82 -12.19
C GLU A 148 -6.46 12.64 -11.18
N ASP A 149 -7.76 12.33 -11.04
CA ASP A 149 -8.63 13.02 -10.09
C ASP A 149 -8.17 12.82 -8.64
N LEU A 150 -7.70 11.61 -8.30
CA LEU A 150 -7.23 11.30 -6.96
C LEU A 150 -5.94 12.05 -6.64
N VAL A 151 -4.95 12.09 -7.56
CA VAL A 151 -3.72 12.85 -7.37
C VAL A 151 -4.03 14.33 -7.18
N LYS A 152 -4.87 14.92 -8.04
CA LYS A 152 -5.27 16.34 -7.93
C LYS A 152 -6.01 16.64 -6.63
N ALA A 153 -6.90 15.74 -6.20
CA ALA A 153 -7.62 15.88 -4.94
C ALA A 153 -6.63 15.86 -3.75
N TRP A 154 -5.71 14.90 -3.72
CA TRP A 154 -4.74 14.80 -2.64
C TRP A 154 -3.77 15.97 -2.60
N VAL A 155 -3.32 16.47 -3.75
CA VAL A 155 -2.45 17.65 -3.84
C VAL A 155 -3.19 18.89 -3.29
N ARG A 156 -4.45 19.11 -3.67
CA ARG A 156 -5.27 20.21 -3.19
C ARG A 156 -5.50 20.12 -1.68
N ASP A 157 -5.95 18.95 -1.21
CA ASP A 157 -6.36 18.78 0.19
C ASP A 157 -5.13 18.69 1.12
N GLY A 158 -3.98 18.18 0.62
CA GLY A 158 -2.72 18.10 1.34
C GLY A 158 -1.75 19.25 1.13
N GLU A 159 -2.16 20.34 0.48
CA GLU A 159 -1.28 21.48 0.15
C GLU A 159 -0.57 22.06 1.40
N ALA A 160 -1.28 22.12 2.53
CA ALA A 160 -0.71 22.60 3.79
C ALA A 160 0.40 21.66 4.31
N GLU A 161 0.22 20.35 4.20
CA GLU A 161 1.21 19.36 4.59
C GLU A 161 2.45 19.43 3.68
N ILE A 162 2.25 19.56 2.38
CA ILE A 162 3.36 19.74 1.41
C ILE A 162 4.17 21.00 1.76
N LYS A 163 3.50 22.15 1.97
CA LYS A 163 4.15 23.42 2.28
C LYS A 163 4.89 23.43 3.62
N ALA A 164 4.39 22.70 4.60
CA ALA A 164 5.00 22.60 5.92
C ALA A 164 6.17 21.60 5.99
N SER A 165 6.37 20.80 4.94
CA SER A 165 7.39 19.76 4.95
C SER A 165 8.73 20.27 4.42
N GLU A 166 9.80 20.04 5.20
CA GLU A 166 11.19 20.24 4.79
C GLU A 166 11.86 18.94 4.32
N SER A 167 11.08 17.84 4.18
CA SER A 167 11.61 16.54 3.79
C SER A 167 12.10 16.55 2.34
N PRO A 168 13.29 16.01 2.04
CA PRO A 168 13.81 15.93 0.68
C PRO A 168 13.01 14.99 -0.24
N GLY A 169 12.15 14.15 0.31
CA GLY A 169 11.26 13.25 -0.44
C GLY A 169 9.89 13.85 -0.74
N VAL A 170 9.67 15.16 -0.48
CA VAL A 170 8.39 15.83 -0.73
C VAL A 170 8.51 16.76 -1.92
N GLN A 171 7.74 16.50 -2.96
CA GLN A 171 7.63 17.32 -4.16
C GLN A 171 6.65 18.48 -3.99
N LYS A 172 6.86 19.58 -4.72
CA LYS A 172 5.90 20.68 -4.79
C LYS A 172 4.68 20.28 -5.64
N PRO A 173 3.50 20.91 -5.41
CA PRO A 173 2.29 20.63 -6.18
C PRO A 173 2.50 20.63 -7.70
N GLN A 174 3.22 21.62 -8.24
CA GLN A 174 3.49 21.73 -9.66
C GLN A 174 4.38 20.62 -10.20
N GLU A 175 5.28 20.06 -9.37
CA GLU A 175 6.14 18.92 -9.74
C GLU A 175 5.34 17.62 -9.75
N ILE A 176 4.39 17.46 -8.81
CA ILE A 176 3.50 16.29 -8.71
C ILE A 176 2.56 16.24 -9.92
N GLU A 177 2.00 17.37 -10.33
CA GLU A 177 1.05 17.45 -11.44
C GLU A 177 1.71 17.50 -12.82
N LYS A 178 3.04 17.68 -12.88
CA LYS A 178 3.78 17.69 -14.14
C LYS A 178 3.77 16.31 -14.78
N ASP A 179 3.50 16.26 -16.08
CA ASP A 179 3.50 15.03 -16.90
C ASP A 179 2.58 13.91 -16.31
N LEU A 180 1.52 14.29 -15.59
CA LEU A 180 0.67 13.41 -14.82
C LEU A 180 0.10 12.24 -15.63
N ALA A 181 -0.44 12.51 -16.84
CA ALA A 181 -0.99 11.47 -17.70
C ALA A 181 0.04 10.38 -18.04
N ARG A 182 1.28 10.78 -18.35
CA ARG A 182 2.38 9.86 -18.67
C ARG A 182 2.79 9.02 -17.44
N HIS A 183 2.83 9.64 -16.26
CA HIS A 183 3.14 8.92 -15.02
C HIS A 183 2.07 7.89 -14.69
N LEU A 184 0.80 8.25 -14.86
CA LEU A 184 -0.33 7.35 -14.59
C LEU A 184 -0.40 6.20 -15.60
N GLU A 185 -0.19 6.45 -16.90
CA GLU A 185 -0.15 5.40 -17.91
C GLU A 185 0.86 4.30 -17.54
N ALA A 186 2.11 4.70 -17.24
CA ALA A 186 3.14 3.76 -16.83
C ALA A 186 2.82 3.06 -15.49
N LEU A 187 2.23 3.79 -14.53
CA LEU A 187 1.85 3.23 -13.23
C LEU A 187 0.73 2.19 -13.37
N HIS A 188 -0.26 2.46 -14.23
CA HIS A 188 -1.39 1.54 -14.46
C HIS A 188 -0.96 0.21 -15.07
N GLU A 189 0.09 0.17 -15.89
CA GLU A 189 0.67 -1.09 -16.37
C GLU A 189 1.21 -1.95 -15.20
N ILE A 190 1.85 -1.31 -14.22
CA ILE A 190 2.36 -1.98 -13.03
C ILE A 190 1.20 -2.42 -12.13
N ALA A 191 0.22 -1.54 -11.90
CA ALA A 191 -0.97 -1.84 -11.12
C ALA A 191 -1.72 -3.06 -11.70
N ASN A 192 -1.96 -3.09 -13.01
CA ASN A 192 -2.61 -4.19 -13.68
C ASN A 192 -1.86 -5.51 -13.46
N ARG A 193 -0.52 -5.51 -13.62
CA ARG A 193 0.31 -6.71 -13.38
C ARG A 193 0.15 -7.23 -11.95
N LEU A 194 0.24 -6.35 -10.95
CA LEU A 194 0.10 -6.72 -9.54
C LEU A 194 -1.30 -7.23 -9.24
N TYR A 195 -2.33 -6.55 -9.76
CA TYR A 195 -3.72 -6.92 -9.53
C TYR A 195 -4.12 -8.20 -10.27
N ASP A 196 -3.65 -8.43 -11.48
CA ASP A 196 -3.87 -9.68 -12.21
C ASP A 196 -3.29 -10.87 -11.43
N LYS A 197 -2.05 -10.72 -10.92
CA LYS A 197 -1.43 -11.74 -10.09
C LYS A 197 -2.23 -11.95 -8.79
N TRP A 198 -2.64 -10.88 -8.11
CA TRP A 198 -3.40 -10.99 -6.87
C TRP A 198 -4.80 -11.58 -7.11
N THR A 199 -5.52 -11.10 -8.12
CA THR A 199 -6.87 -11.57 -8.44
C THR A 199 -6.90 -13.02 -8.94
N SER A 200 -5.81 -13.52 -9.52
CA SER A 200 -5.71 -14.92 -9.92
C SER A 200 -5.82 -15.91 -8.74
N ASN A 201 -5.63 -15.41 -7.51
CA ASN A 201 -5.75 -16.20 -6.28
C ASN A 201 -7.14 -16.06 -5.62
N LEU A 202 -8.05 -15.24 -6.16
CA LEU A 202 -9.38 -15.09 -5.60
C LEU A 202 -10.19 -16.38 -5.79
N SER A 203 -10.77 -16.89 -4.72
CA SER A 203 -11.71 -18.01 -4.81
C SER A 203 -12.93 -17.53 -5.61
N ARG A 204 -13.27 -18.22 -6.70
CA ARG A 204 -14.60 -18.08 -7.29
C ARG A 204 -15.58 -18.59 -6.24
N GLY A 205 -16.38 -17.69 -5.66
CA GLY A 205 -17.41 -18.09 -4.70
C GLY A 205 -18.24 -19.22 -5.31
N SER A 206 -18.23 -20.35 -4.62
CA SER A 206 -19.08 -21.51 -4.93
C SER A 206 -20.50 -21.25 -4.48
#